data_3f59b0f1a1a5a8edd413cf4f0da2060d
#
_entry.id   3f59b0f1a1a5a8edd413cf4f0da2060d
#
_cell.length_a   1.000
_cell.length_b   1.000
_cell.length_c   1.000
_cell.angle_alpha   90.00
_cell.angle_beta   90.00
_cell.angle_gamma   90.00
#
_symmetry.space_group_name_H-M   'P 1'
#
loop_
_entity.id
_entity.type
_entity.pdbx_description
1 polymer ?
#
loop_
_entity_poly.entity_id
_entity_poly.type
_entity_poly.pdbx_seq_one_letter_code
_entity_poly.pdbx_strand_id
1 'polypeptide(L)'
;SVRSGARASMPGMMDTILNLGLNDEVAEGMVKKTGNPHFVYDSYRRFVQMYGDVVMGLKPVNKEDIDPFEAIIEKVKEEQGVTLDKDLSVESLKKLVELFKAAIKEQTGQDFPTNPIDQLWGAICAVFRSWMNERAILYRKMEGIPDEWGTAVSVMAMVFGNMGETSATGVCFSRDAGNGEDLFNGEYLINAQGEDVVAGIRTPQQITKIGSQRWAERAGISEEERVTKYPSMEEAMPEIYKELDALQTKLENHYRDMQDMEFTVQEGKLWFLQTRNGCLLYTSDAADD
;
A
#
# COMPACT_ATOMS: atom_id res chain seq x y z
N SER A 1 11.79 -0.60 -2.39
CA SER A 1 11.10 -0.79 -1.11
C SER A 1 11.96 -1.57 -0.12
N VAL A 2 11.78 -1.26 1.15
CA VAL A 2 12.43 -1.97 2.27
C VAL A 2 11.32 -2.52 3.17
N ARG A 3 11.27 -3.83 3.32
CA ARG A 3 10.18 -4.56 3.98
C ARG A 3 10.71 -5.49 5.06
N SER A 4 9.91 -5.73 6.09
CA SER A 4 10.18 -6.77 7.08
C SER A 4 9.99 -8.17 6.48
N GLY A 5 10.68 -9.15 7.05
CA GLY A 5 10.59 -10.57 6.67
C GLY A 5 10.67 -11.46 7.91
N ALA A 6 9.71 -11.34 8.83
CA ALA A 6 9.65 -12.17 10.01
C ALA A 6 9.31 -13.62 9.66
N ARG A 7 9.78 -14.55 10.48
CA ARG A 7 9.49 -15.99 10.35
C ARG A 7 7.99 -16.30 10.49
N ALA A 8 7.30 -15.59 11.38
CA ALA A 8 5.85 -15.66 11.52
C ALA A 8 5.17 -14.51 10.74
N SER A 9 3.99 -14.76 10.19
CA SER A 9 3.17 -13.72 9.56
C SER A 9 2.71 -12.74 10.63
N MET A 10 3.02 -11.44 10.43
CA MET A 10 2.68 -10.37 11.36
C MET A 10 2.15 -9.15 10.57
N PRO A 11 0.97 -9.27 9.95
CA PRO A 11 0.44 -8.24 9.04
C PRO A 11 0.24 -6.90 9.75
N GLY A 12 0.77 -5.83 9.17
CA GLY A 12 0.64 -4.48 9.72
C GLY A 12 1.43 -4.17 10.99
N MET A 13 2.19 -5.15 11.53
CA MET A 13 2.88 -4.98 12.81
C MET A 13 4.23 -4.26 12.68
N MET A 14 4.93 -4.46 11.58
CA MET A 14 6.24 -3.85 11.34
C MET A 14 6.16 -2.83 10.20
N ASP A 15 7.15 -1.95 10.17
CA ASP A 15 7.16 -0.86 9.21
C ASP A 15 7.70 -1.31 7.84
N THR A 16 7.28 -0.60 6.80
CA THR A 16 7.74 -0.72 5.41
C THR A 16 8.09 0.66 4.90
N ILE A 17 9.15 0.79 4.11
CA ILE A 17 9.50 2.04 3.43
C ILE A 17 9.42 1.81 1.93
N LEU A 18 8.57 2.62 1.27
CA LEU A 18 8.35 2.60 -0.17
C LEU A 18 9.07 3.77 -0.84
N ASN A 19 9.21 3.70 -2.16
CA ASN A 19 9.77 4.77 -3.01
C ASN A 19 11.19 5.20 -2.63
N LEU A 20 11.94 4.36 -1.92
CA LEU A 20 13.27 4.65 -1.42
C LEU A 20 14.26 4.89 -2.58
N GLY A 21 15.15 5.86 -2.41
CA GLY A 21 16.14 6.28 -3.40
C GLY A 21 15.77 7.57 -4.12
N LEU A 22 14.54 8.08 -3.95
CA LEU A 22 14.14 9.36 -4.53
C LEU A 22 14.87 10.53 -3.85
N ASN A 23 15.39 11.40 -4.69
CA ASN A 23 15.93 12.71 -4.39
C ASN A 23 15.66 13.62 -5.61
N ASP A 24 16.08 14.86 -5.57
CA ASP A 24 15.75 15.81 -6.63
C ASP A 24 16.32 15.39 -8.00
N GLU A 25 17.55 14.88 -8.03
CA GLU A 25 18.21 14.39 -9.27
C GLU A 25 17.50 13.14 -9.83
N VAL A 26 17.19 12.17 -8.98
CA VAL A 26 16.48 10.95 -9.37
C VAL A 26 15.06 11.28 -9.84
N ALA A 27 14.36 12.19 -9.18
CA ALA A 27 13.04 12.64 -9.59
C ALA A 27 13.06 13.26 -11.00
N GLU A 28 14.01 14.15 -11.29
CA GLU A 28 14.16 14.72 -12.63
C GLU A 28 14.49 13.64 -13.69
N GLY A 29 15.35 12.69 -13.34
CA GLY A 29 15.66 11.54 -14.21
C GLY A 29 14.44 10.67 -14.50
N MET A 30 13.61 10.40 -13.49
CA MET A 30 12.36 9.65 -13.63
C MET A 30 11.34 10.42 -14.48
N VAL A 31 11.20 11.73 -14.31
CA VAL A 31 10.32 12.56 -15.16
C VAL A 31 10.73 12.46 -16.63
N LYS A 32 12.04 12.57 -16.92
CA LYS A 32 12.56 12.41 -18.30
C LYS A 32 12.27 11.02 -18.87
N LYS A 33 12.34 9.98 -18.06
CA LYS A 33 12.12 8.59 -18.47
C LYS A 33 10.66 8.25 -18.68
N THR A 34 9.78 8.69 -17.77
CA THR A 34 8.36 8.31 -17.76
C THR A 34 7.46 9.28 -18.50
N GLY A 35 7.89 10.54 -18.70
CA GLY A 35 7.04 11.59 -19.22
C GLY A 35 5.90 11.99 -18.28
N ASN A 36 5.86 11.46 -17.04
CA ASN A 36 4.78 11.66 -16.09
C ASN A 36 5.28 12.35 -14.81
N PRO A 37 5.40 13.68 -14.81
CA PRO A 37 5.87 14.42 -13.63
C PRO A 37 4.93 14.28 -12.41
N HIS A 38 3.61 14.15 -12.64
CA HIS A 38 2.66 13.99 -11.55
C HIS A 38 2.95 12.72 -10.74
N PHE A 39 3.05 11.57 -11.41
CA PHE A 39 3.45 10.31 -10.81
C PHE A 39 4.75 10.41 -10.00
N VAL A 40 5.77 11.04 -10.58
CA VAL A 40 7.09 11.11 -9.95
C VAL A 40 7.06 11.97 -8.69
N TYR A 41 6.44 13.16 -8.73
CA TYR A 41 6.40 14.03 -7.57
C TYR A 41 5.40 13.59 -6.50
N ASP A 42 4.31 12.89 -6.86
CA ASP A 42 3.45 12.22 -5.87
C ASP A 42 4.22 11.10 -5.16
N SER A 43 4.96 10.26 -5.89
CA SER A 43 5.81 9.22 -5.29
C SER A 43 6.92 9.82 -4.40
N TYR A 44 7.48 10.96 -4.79
CA TYR A 44 8.52 11.64 -4.01
C TYR A 44 7.95 12.24 -2.71
N ARG A 45 6.81 12.94 -2.77
CA ARG A 45 6.21 13.48 -1.55
C ARG A 45 5.81 12.35 -0.58
N ARG A 46 5.24 11.23 -1.08
CA ARG A 46 4.93 10.04 -0.26
C ARG A 46 6.18 9.45 0.39
N PHE A 47 7.28 9.40 -0.35
CA PHE A 47 8.55 8.93 0.20
C PHE A 47 9.07 9.83 1.33
N VAL A 48 9.07 11.16 1.13
CA VAL A 48 9.53 12.10 2.18
C VAL A 48 8.65 12.02 3.42
N GLN A 49 7.33 11.92 3.24
CA GLN A 49 6.36 11.73 4.33
C GLN A 49 6.66 10.44 5.10
N MET A 50 6.67 9.31 4.42
CA MET A 50 6.89 7.99 5.05
C MET A 50 8.26 7.89 5.71
N TYR A 51 9.31 8.39 5.07
CA TYR A 51 10.66 8.38 5.63
C TYR A 51 10.77 9.31 6.85
N GLY A 52 10.15 10.48 6.78
CA GLY A 52 10.07 11.43 7.89
C GLY A 52 9.39 10.83 9.12
N ASP A 53 8.24 10.18 8.94
CA ASP A 53 7.51 9.50 10.02
C ASP A 53 8.28 8.28 10.55
N VAL A 54 8.59 7.31 9.68
CA VAL A 54 9.09 5.99 10.10
C VAL A 54 10.56 6.01 10.49
N VAL A 55 11.40 6.71 9.72
CA VAL A 55 12.86 6.68 9.90
C VAL A 55 13.35 7.81 10.79
N MET A 56 12.83 9.02 10.58
CA MET A 56 13.28 10.23 11.29
C MET A 56 12.43 10.55 12.50
N GLY A 57 11.28 9.87 12.68
CA GLY A 57 10.46 9.94 13.88
C GLY A 57 9.63 11.21 14.01
N LEU A 58 9.30 11.85 12.89
CA LEU A 58 8.40 13.00 12.86
C LEU A 58 6.97 12.52 13.13
N LYS A 59 6.52 12.62 14.37
CA LYS A 59 5.20 12.20 14.82
C LYS A 59 4.49 13.33 15.56
N PRO A 60 3.17 13.30 15.66
CA PRO A 60 2.43 14.21 16.53
C PRO A 60 2.97 14.13 17.96
N VAL A 61 3.04 15.27 18.64
CA VAL A 61 3.50 15.33 20.03
C VAL A 61 2.55 14.58 20.96
N ASN A 62 1.23 14.69 20.72
CA ASN A 62 0.20 13.92 21.41
C ASN A 62 -0.55 13.07 20.40
N LYS A 63 -1.11 11.92 20.84
CA LYS A 63 -1.88 11.02 19.97
C LYS A 63 -3.15 11.64 19.37
N GLU A 64 -3.63 12.72 19.95
CA GLU A 64 -4.82 13.46 19.52
C GLU A 64 -4.49 14.61 18.55
N ASP A 65 -3.21 14.93 18.38
CA ASP A 65 -2.78 15.99 17.47
C ASP A 65 -2.85 15.49 16.01
N ILE A 66 -3.12 16.40 15.09
CA ILE A 66 -3.10 16.12 13.65
C ILE A 66 -1.65 15.82 13.25
N ASP A 67 -1.48 14.80 12.38
CA ASP A 67 -0.18 14.49 11.80
C ASP A 67 0.41 15.73 11.10
N PRO A 68 1.66 16.10 11.37
CA PRO A 68 2.28 17.29 10.80
C PRO A 68 2.28 17.33 9.27
N PHE A 69 2.43 16.17 8.63
CA PHE A 69 2.38 16.08 7.17
C PHE A 69 0.97 16.26 6.64
N GLU A 70 -0.03 15.64 7.30
CA GLU A 70 -1.43 15.80 6.92
C GLU A 70 -1.89 17.27 7.04
N ALA A 71 -1.47 17.97 8.10
CA ALA A 71 -1.77 19.39 8.26
C ALA A 71 -1.21 20.25 7.10
N ILE A 72 -0.02 19.90 6.60
CA ILE A 72 0.60 20.57 5.45
C ILE A 72 -0.14 20.23 4.15
N ILE A 73 -0.53 18.96 3.95
CA ILE A 73 -1.29 18.51 2.78
C ILE A 73 -2.62 19.26 2.69
N GLU A 74 -3.40 19.26 3.78
CA GLU A 74 -4.71 19.92 3.81
C GLU A 74 -4.61 21.42 3.49
N LYS A 75 -3.62 22.11 4.02
CA LYS A 75 -3.37 23.50 3.69
C LYS A 75 -3.08 23.71 2.19
N VAL A 76 -2.27 22.86 1.56
CA VAL A 76 -1.96 22.97 0.13
C VAL A 76 -3.18 22.62 -0.72
N LYS A 77 -4.02 21.65 -0.30
CA LYS A 77 -5.30 21.35 -0.94
C LYS A 77 -6.26 22.53 -0.89
N GLU A 78 -6.40 23.18 0.26
CA GLU A 78 -7.22 24.38 0.44
C GLU A 78 -6.74 25.51 -0.48
N GLU A 79 -5.43 25.78 -0.55
CA GLU A 79 -4.85 26.80 -1.43
C GLU A 79 -5.12 26.53 -2.91
N GLN A 80 -5.13 25.27 -3.34
CA GLN A 80 -5.43 24.87 -4.72
C GLN A 80 -6.94 24.71 -4.99
N GLY A 81 -7.77 24.56 -3.95
CA GLY A 81 -9.22 24.32 -4.07
C GLY A 81 -9.58 22.90 -4.50
N VAL A 82 -8.79 21.90 -4.08
CA VAL A 82 -9.02 20.47 -4.35
C VAL A 82 -9.26 19.70 -3.04
N THR A 83 -9.90 18.54 -3.14
CA THR A 83 -10.23 17.70 -1.98
C THR A 83 -9.41 16.41 -1.93
N LEU A 84 -8.98 15.88 -3.07
CA LEU A 84 -8.25 14.62 -3.12
C LEU A 84 -6.79 14.86 -3.50
N ASP A 85 -5.88 14.10 -2.91
CA ASP A 85 -4.43 14.16 -3.18
C ASP A 85 -4.11 13.97 -4.65
N LYS A 86 -4.85 13.08 -5.34
CA LYS A 86 -4.66 12.79 -6.78
C LYS A 86 -4.95 13.99 -7.69
N ASP A 87 -5.69 14.98 -7.20
CA ASP A 87 -6.07 16.18 -7.96
C ASP A 87 -5.10 17.35 -7.75
N LEU A 88 -4.06 17.15 -6.91
CA LEU A 88 -2.99 18.12 -6.71
C LEU A 88 -2.18 18.32 -8.00
N SER A 89 -1.86 19.56 -8.32
CA SER A 89 -0.99 19.87 -9.46
C SER A 89 0.46 19.45 -9.22
N VAL A 90 1.24 19.32 -10.29
CA VAL A 90 2.68 19.02 -10.19
C VAL A 90 3.42 20.07 -9.36
N GLU A 91 3.05 21.34 -9.49
CA GLU A 91 3.60 22.46 -8.73
C GLU A 91 3.29 22.32 -7.23
N SER A 92 2.05 21.94 -6.89
CA SER A 92 1.65 21.67 -5.50
C SER A 92 2.38 20.46 -4.92
N LEU A 93 2.55 19.39 -5.69
CA LEU A 93 3.33 18.21 -5.26
C LEU A 93 4.81 18.56 -5.01
N LYS A 94 5.44 19.37 -5.87
CA LYS A 94 6.80 19.88 -5.64
C LYS A 94 6.87 20.73 -4.39
N LYS A 95 5.90 21.63 -4.19
CA LYS A 95 5.79 22.46 -2.99
C LYS A 95 5.68 21.61 -1.72
N LEU A 96 4.88 20.53 -1.75
CA LEU A 96 4.76 19.60 -0.63
C LEU A 96 6.08 18.92 -0.28
N VAL A 97 6.87 18.46 -1.27
CA VAL A 97 8.20 17.88 -1.03
C VAL A 97 9.08 18.84 -0.23
N GLU A 98 9.14 20.11 -0.62
CA GLU A 98 9.96 21.11 0.06
C GLU A 98 9.42 21.46 1.46
N LEU A 99 8.11 21.59 1.62
CA LEU A 99 7.49 21.83 2.92
C LEU A 99 7.72 20.67 3.89
N PHE A 100 7.66 19.43 3.41
CA PHE A 100 7.93 18.25 4.22
C PHE A 100 9.38 18.18 4.68
N LYS A 101 10.35 18.44 3.77
CA LYS A 101 11.77 18.53 4.13
C LYS A 101 12.02 19.62 5.17
N ALA A 102 11.35 20.78 5.04
CA ALA A 102 11.47 21.86 5.99
C ALA A 102 10.88 21.48 7.37
N ALA A 103 9.71 20.85 7.40
CA ALA A 103 9.09 20.38 8.65
C ALA A 103 9.96 19.33 9.36
N ILE A 104 10.55 18.39 8.60
CA ILE A 104 11.49 17.41 9.14
C ILE A 104 12.67 18.12 9.80
N LYS A 105 13.29 19.07 9.12
CA LYS A 105 14.43 19.83 9.65
C LYS A 105 14.07 20.64 10.90
N GLU A 106 12.91 21.28 10.90
CA GLU A 106 12.44 22.09 12.03
C GLU A 106 12.22 21.23 13.28
N GLN A 107 11.58 20.06 13.13
CA GLN A 107 11.22 19.24 14.30
C GLN A 107 12.34 18.29 14.74
N THR A 108 13.13 17.77 13.82
CA THR A 108 14.18 16.79 14.15
C THR A 108 15.57 17.42 14.28
N GLY A 109 15.77 18.64 13.78
CA GLY A 109 17.08 19.30 13.65
C GLY A 109 17.98 18.70 12.55
N GLN A 110 17.50 17.72 11.79
CA GLN A 110 18.27 17.01 10.76
C GLN A 110 17.70 17.30 9.36
N ASP A 111 18.58 17.41 8.38
CA ASP A 111 18.16 17.49 6.99
C ASP A 111 17.68 16.12 6.48
N PHE A 112 16.69 16.13 5.57
CA PHE A 112 16.27 14.92 4.87
C PHE A 112 17.45 14.37 4.04
N PRO A 113 17.82 13.08 4.17
CA PRO A 113 18.98 12.52 3.49
C PRO A 113 18.74 12.45 1.97
N THR A 114 19.65 13.01 1.19
CA THR A 114 19.60 12.99 -0.28
C THR A 114 20.41 11.86 -0.90
N ASN A 115 21.37 11.28 -0.16
CA ASN A 115 22.14 10.13 -0.61
C ASN A 115 21.31 8.85 -0.51
N PRO A 116 21.08 8.10 -1.62
CA PRO A 116 20.28 6.88 -1.60
C PRO A 116 20.80 5.77 -0.67
N ILE A 117 22.12 5.72 -0.44
CA ILE A 117 22.72 4.72 0.47
C ILE A 117 22.42 5.07 1.93
N ASP A 118 22.47 6.35 2.30
CA ASP A 118 22.11 6.79 3.65
C ASP A 118 20.61 6.55 3.92
N GLN A 119 19.76 6.84 2.91
CA GLN A 119 18.33 6.50 2.96
C GLN A 119 18.13 4.99 3.17
N LEU A 120 18.88 4.15 2.43
CA LEU A 120 18.76 2.69 2.52
C LEU A 120 19.13 2.19 3.92
N TRP A 121 20.24 2.63 4.48
CA TRP A 121 20.65 2.23 5.82
C TRP A 121 19.68 2.74 6.90
N GLY A 122 19.20 3.97 6.78
CA GLY A 122 18.16 4.50 7.67
C GLY A 122 16.91 3.64 7.66
N ALA A 123 16.43 3.27 6.47
CA ALA A 123 15.26 2.42 6.28
C ALA A 123 15.46 1.00 6.83
N ILE A 124 16.59 0.35 6.55
CA ILE A 124 16.93 -0.97 7.11
C ILE A 124 16.91 -0.95 8.63
N CYS A 125 17.55 0.05 9.23
CA CYS A 125 17.58 0.20 10.69
C CYS A 125 16.18 0.45 11.26
N ALA A 126 15.33 1.23 10.58
CA ALA A 126 13.96 1.47 11.02
C ALA A 126 13.11 0.20 10.98
N VAL A 127 13.22 -0.61 9.91
CA VAL A 127 12.51 -1.90 9.84
C VAL A 127 12.97 -2.85 10.95
N PHE A 128 14.26 -2.95 11.24
CA PHE A 128 14.72 -3.75 12.39
C PHE A 128 14.17 -3.24 13.72
N ARG A 129 14.17 -1.91 13.94
CA ARG A 129 13.62 -1.31 15.15
C ARG A 129 12.11 -1.56 15.30
N SER A 130 11.37 -1.63 14.18
CA SER A 130 9.93 -1.83 14.21
C SER A 130 9.50 -3.18 14.80
N TRP A 131 10.41 -4.16 14.92
CA TRP A 131 10.20 -5.37 15.71
C TRP A 131 9.85 -5.06 17.17
N MET A 132 10.36 -3.95 17.69
CA MET A 132 10.15 -3.49 19.07
C MET A 132 9.04 -2.44 19.20
N ASN A 133 8.26 -2.16 18.14
CA ASN A 133 7.09 -1.31 18.25
C ASN A 133 6.04 -1.95 19.18
N GLU A 134 5.30 -1.14 19.93
CA GLU A 134 4.30 -1.60 20.90
C GLU A 134 3.29 -2.58 20.29
N ARG A 135 2.77 -2.26 19.08
CA ARG A 135 1.85 -3.14 18.34
C ARG A 135 2.46 -4.50 18.01
N ALA A 136 3.74 -4.52 17.62
CA ALA A 136 4.44 -5.76 17.29
C ALA A 136 4.72 -6.61 18.54
N ILE A 137 5.08 -5.99 19.65
CA ILE A 137 5.26 -6.65 20.95
C ILE A 137 3.97 -7.27 21.44
N LEU A 138 2.86 -6.49 21.37
CA LEU A 138 1.55 -6.98 21.80
C LEU A 138 1.10 -8.17 20.96
N TYR A 139 1.19 -8.05 19.63
CA TYR A 139 0.84 -9.13 18.70
C TYR A 139 1.64 -10.42 19.00
N ARG A 140 2.96 -10.31 19.16
CA ARG A 140 3.79 -11.47 19.49
C ARG A 140 3.37 -12.16 20.80
N LYS A 141 3.03 -11.37 21.82
CA LYS A 141 2.52 -11.92 23.08
C LYS A 141 1.21 -12.69 22.92
N MET A 142 0.30 -12.18 22.07
CA MET A 142 -0.99 -12.82 21.80
C MET A 142 -0.82 -14.12 21.01
N GLU A 143 0.07 -14.11 20.02
CA GLU A 143 0.31 -15.24 19.12
C GLU A 143 1.38 -16.22 19.62
N GLY A 144 1.97 -15.98 20.79
CA GLY A 144 3.03 -16.84 21.35
C GLY A 144 4.31 -16.85 20.50
N ILE A 145 4.62 -15.77 19.80
CA ILE A 145 5.81 -15.63 18.96
C ILE A 145 6.99 -15.19 19.83
N PRO A 146 8.14 -15.94 19.87
CA PRO A 146 9.29 -15.59 20.67
C PRO A 146 9.93 -14.26 20.26
N ASP A 147 10.26 -13.43 21.25
CA ASP A 147 10.89 -12.12 21.01
C ASP A 147 12.27 -12.22 20.37
N GLU A 148 13.01 -13.29 20.66
CA GLU A 148 14.36 -13.55 20.14
C GLU A 148 14.41 -13.94 18.66
N TRP A 149 13.28 -14.21 18.01
CA TRP A 149 13.30 -14.53 16.59
C TRP A 149 13.70 -13.35 15.72
N GLY A 150 13.32 -12.13 16.09
CA GLY A 150 13.60 -10.95 15.29
C GLY A 150 12.92 -10.96 13.92
N THR A 151 13.34 -10.04 13.06
CA THR A 151 12.90 -9.97 11.67
C THR A 151 14.08 -9.90 10.71
N ALA A 152 13.93 -10.45 9.52
CA ALA A 152 14.79 -10.14 8.39
C ALA A 152 14.30 -8.84 7.71
N VAL A 153 15.12 -8.30 6.82
CA VAL A 153 14.79 -7.16 5.96
C VAL A 153 15.00 -7.54 4.52
N SER A 154 13.98 -7.32 3.69
CA SER A 154 14.03 -7.49 2.25
C SER A 154 14.11 -6.15 1.55
N VAL A 155 15.12 -5.97 0.70
CA VAL A 155 15.25 -4.80 -0.19
C VAL A 155 14.84 -5.23 -1.60
N MET A 156 13.78 -4.63 -2.13
CA MET A 156 13.17 -5.02 -3.39
C MET A 156 13.06 -3.82 -4.34
N ALA A 157 13.14 -4.07 -5.64
CA ALA A 157 12.77 -3.05 -6.61
C ALA A 157 11.31 -2.62 -6.43
N MET A 158 11.04 -1.32 -6.62
CA MET A 158 9.67 -0.83 -6.62
C MET A 158 8.95 -1.22 -7.91
N VAL A 159 7.67 -1.56 -7.75
CA VAL A 159 6.68 -1.70 -8.83
C VAL A 159 5.57 -0.70 -8.54
N PHE A 160 5.15 0.03 -9.58
CA PHE A 160 4.27 1.18 -9.41
C PHE A 160 2.89 0.92 -10.01
N GLY A 161 1.89 0.85 -9.14
CA GLY A 161 0.47 0.76 -9.55
C GLY A 161 -0.16 2.10 -9.91
N ASN A 162 0.59 3.20 -9.76
CA ASN A 162 0.11 4.57 -9.99
C ASN A 162 0.79 5.26 -11.20
N MET A 163 1.16 4.49 -12.22
CA MET A 163 1.75 5.03 -13.46
C MET A 163 0.72 5.38 -14.54
N GLY A 164 -0.56 5.34 -14.23
CA GLY A 164 -1.65 5.67 -15.15
C GLY A 164 -2.72 4.57 -15.21
N GLU A 165 -3.65 4.70 -16.16
CA GLU A 165 -4.85 3.87 -16.27
C GLU A 165 -4.58 2.39 -16.62
N THR A 166 -3.38 2.05 -17.09
CA THR A 166 -2.94 0.66 -17.34
C THR A 166 -2.21 0.06 -16.15
N SER A 167 -2.18 0.77 -15.04
CA SER A 167 -1.52 0.36 -13.78
C SER A 167 -2.54 0.26 -12.66
N ALA A 168 -2.34 -0.66 -11.75
CA ALA A 168 -3.24 -0.92 -10.64
C ALA A 168 -2.49 -1.56 -9.46
N THR A 169 -3.10 -1.58 -8.31
CA THR A 169 -2.67 -2.37 -7.16
C THR A 169 -3.86 -3.03 -6.51
N GLY A 170 -3.66 -4.17 -5.86
CA GLY A 170 -4.76 -4.88 -5.23
C GLY A 170 -4.31 -5.96 -4.26
N VAL A 171 -5.32 -6.46 -3.55
CA VAL A 171 -5.23 -7.59 -2.63
C VAL A 171 -6.30 -8.60 -3.00
N CYS A 172 -5.99 -9.87 -2.89
CA CYS A 172 -6.95 -10.92 -3.21
C CYS A 172 -6.75 -12.17 -2.36
N PHE A 173 -7.82 -12.95 -2.28
CA PHE A 173 -7.88 -14.19 -1.54
C PHE A 173 -8.30 -15.32 -2.46
N SER A 174 -7.65 -16.47 -2.37
CA SER A 174 -7.99 -17.63 -3.18
C SER A 174 -9.38 -18.21 -2.84
N ARG A 175 -9.90 -17.89 -1.64
CA ARG A 175 -11.25 -18.25 -1.16
C ARG A 175 -11.91 -17.06 -0.47
N ASP A 176 -13.22 -17.09 -0.31
CA ASP A 176 -13.94 -16.13 0.54
C ASP A 176 -13.48 -16.30 1.99
N ALA A 177 -12.83 -15.27 2.54
CA ALA A 177 -12.29 -15.27 3.90
C ALA A 177 -13.39 -15.32 4.98
N GLY A 178 -14.64 -14.96 4.64
CA GLY A 178 -15.76 -14.96 5.58
C GLY A 178 -16.41 -16.33 5.79
N ASN A 179 -16.37 -17.21 4.77
CA ASN A 179 -17.09 -18.48 4.82
C ASN A 179 -16.33 -19.67 4.23
N GLY A 180 -15.13 -19.45 3.65
CA GLY A 180 -14.30 -20.49 3.03
C GLY A 180 -14.79 -20.99 1.66
N GLU A 181 -15.84 -20.36 1.08
CA GLU A 181 -16.34 -20.70 -0.26
C GLU A 181 -15.19 -20.64 -1.26
N ASP A 182 -15.12 -21.63 -2.17
CA ASP A 182 -14.15 -21.65 -3.26
C ASP A 182 -14.52 -20.59 -4.30
N LEU A 183 -14.28 -19.34 -3.93
CA LEU A 183 -14.55 -18.15 -4.71
C LEU A 183 -13.36 -17.22 -4.63
N PHE A 184 -12.63 -17.10 -5.75
CA PHE A 184 -11.59 -16.09 -5.88
C PHE A 184 -12.19 -14.70 -5.73
N ASN A 185 -11.70 -13.94 -4.77
CA ASN A 185 -12.21 -12.60 -4.49
C ASN A 185 -11.08 -11.65 -4.09
N GLY A 186 -11.39 -10.37 -4.04
CA GLY A 186 -10.47 -9.33 -3.65
C GLY A 186 -10.81 -7.99 -4.29
N GLU A 187 -9.95 -7.04 -4.02
CA GLU A 187 -10.16 -5.65 -4.41
C GLU A 187 -8.92 -5.08 -5.08
N TYR A 188 -9.14 -4.16 -6.02
CA TYR A 188 -8.08 -3.44 -6.71
C TYR A 188 -8.45 -1.98 -6.95
N LEU A 189 -7.44 -1.14 -7.13
CA LEU A 189 -7.58 0.25 -7.52
C LEU A 189 -6.70 0.53 -8.75
N ILE A 190 -7.31 1.10 -9.78
CA ILE A 190 -6.59 1.62 -10.95
C ILE A 190 -5.85 2.90 -10.55
N ASN A 191 -4.64 3.06 -11.07
CA ASN A 191 -3.78 4.21 -10.84
C ASN A 191 -3.62 4.54 -9.35
N ALA A 192 -3.13 3.56 -8.57
CA ALA A 192 -3.01 3.65 -7.11
C ALA A 192 -1.79 2.90 -6.58
N GLN A 193 -1.27 3.31 -5.44
CA GLN A 193 -0.29 2.54 -4.65
C GLN A 193 -1.00 1.66 -3.61
N GLY A 194 -0.28 0.69 -3.02
CA GLY A 194 -0.84 -0.23 -2.02
C GLY A 194 -1.48 0.47 -0.81
N GLU A 195 -0.93 1.60 -0.40
CA GLU A 195 -1.47 2.43 0.69
C GLU A 195 -2.90 2.91 0.39
N ASP A 196 -3.18 3.26 -0.86
CA ASP A 196 -4.50 3.78 -1.27
C ASP A 196 -5.61 2.73 -1.14
N VAL A 197 -5.27 1.43 -1.29
CA VAL A 197 -6.23 0.31 -1.11
C VAL A 197 -6.63 0.17 0.35
N VAL A 198 -5.67 0.26 1.27
CA VAL A 198 -5.91 0.06 2.71
C VAL A 198 -6.42 1.32 3.41
N ALA A 199 -6.17 2.51 2.86
CA ALA A 199 -6.60 3.77 3.45
C ALA A 199 -8.12 4.02 3.34
N GLY A 200 -8.83 3.31 2.43
CA GLY A 200 -10.27 3.45 2.26
C GLY A 200 -10.73 4.82 1.70
N ILE A 201 -9.81 5.61 1.17
CA ILE A 201 -10.10 6.95 0.61
C ILE A 201 -10.86 6.86 -0.72
N ARG A 202 -10.61 5.81 -1.48
CA ARG A 202 -11.27 5.51 -2.76
C ARG A 202 -12.02 4.21 -2.62
N THR A 203 -13.18 4.09 -3.27
CA THR A 203 -13.93 2.83 -3.35
C THR A 203 -13.19 1.85 -4.25
N PRO A 204 -12.65 0.74 -3.72
CA PRO A 204 -11.97 -0.24 -4.55
C PRO A 204 -12.96 -1.02 -5.41
N GLN A 205 -12.48 -1.49 -6.55
CA GLN A 205 -13.22 -2.33 -7.48
C GLN A 205 -12.92 -3.80 -7.18
N GLN A 206 -13.88 -4.66 -7.49
CA GLN A 206 -13.77 -6.10 -7.22
C GLN A 206 -12.95 -6.80 -8.30
N ILE A 207 -12.21 -7.84 -7.95
CA ILE A 207 -11.40 -8.64 -8.87
C ILE A 207 -12.28 -9.41 -9.85
N THR A 208 -13.29 -10.13 -9.36
CA THR A 208 -14.18 -10.97 -10.17
C THR A 208 -15.47 -10.25 -10.55
N LYS A 209 -16.02 -10.60 -11.70
CA LYS A 209 -17.32 -10.08 -12.15
C LYS A 209 -18.44 -10.45 -11.17
N ILE A 210 -18.46 -11.69 -10.68
CA ILE A 210 -19.47 -12.13 -9.71
C ILE A 210 -19.35 -11.37 -8.38
N GLY A 211 -18.12 -11.11 -7.91
CA GLY A 211 -17.87 -10.28 -6.73
C GLY A 211 -18.37 -8.85 -6.92
N SER A 212 -18.10 -8.26 -8.09
CA SER A 212 -18.56 -6.92 -8.45
C SER A 212 -20.09 -6.82 -8.52
N GLN A 213 -20.77 -7.84 -9.07
CA GLN A 213 -22.23 -7.89 -9.11
C GLN A 213 -22.84 -8.02 -7.71
N ARG A 214 -22.33 -8.93 -6.87
CA ARG A 214 -22.75 -9.09 -5.47
C ARG A 214 -22.53 -7.81 -4.65
N TRP A 215 -21.43 -7.11 -4.90
CA TRP A 215 -21.12 -5.83 -4.25
C TRP A 215 -22.10 -4.74 -4.69
N ALA A 216 -22.36 -4.59 -5.99
CA ALA A 216 -23.28 -3.60 -6.53
C ALA A 216 -24.71 -3.81 -6.03
N GLU A 217 -25.20 -5.06 -5.98
CA GLU A 217 -26.50 -5.40 -5.44
C GLU A 217 -26.65 -4.95 -3.98
N ARG A 218 -25.65 -5.24 -3.13
CA ARG A 218 -25.63 -4.81 -1.73
C ARG A 218 -25.56 -3.28 -1.57
N ALA A 219 -24.84 -2.61 -2.47
CA ALA A 219 -24.70 -1.16 -2.46
C ALA A 219 -25.87 -0.41 -3.12
N GLY A 220 -26.84 -1.14 -3.72
CA GLY A 220 -27.96 -0.53 -4.44
C GLY A 220 -27.56 0.18 -5.73
N ILE A 221 -26.45 -0.24 -6.37
CA ILE A 221 -25.90 0.33 -7.60
C ILE A 221 -26.44 -0.47 -8.79
N SER A 222 -26.89 0.23 -9.85
CA SER A 222 -27.37 -0.42 -11.06
C SER A 222 -26.23 -1.11 -11.84
N GLU A 223 -26.57 -2.14 -12.63
CA GLU A 223 -25.56 -2.82 -13.47
C GLU A 223 -24.90 -1.88 -14.48
N GLU A 224 -25.65 -0.92 -15.03
CA GLU A 224 -25.11 0.09 -15.95
C GLU A 224 -24.07 0.98 -15.25
N GLU A 225 -24.36 1.42 -14.03
CA GLU A 225 -23.41 2.21 -13.24
C GLU A 225 -22.22 1.38 -12.79
N ARG A 226 -22.44 0.12 -12.38
CA ARG A 226 -21.38 -0.82 -12.02
C ARG A 226 -20.35 -0.97 -13.15
N VAL A 227 -20.83 -1.34 -14.35
CA VAL A 227 -19.95 -1.56 -15.52
C VAL A 227 -19.19 -0.29 -15.91
N THR A 228 -19.84 0.87 -15.77
CA THR A 228 -19.24 2.14 -16.19
C THR A 228 -18.25 2.72 -15.20
N LYS A 229 -18.56 2.65 -13.89
CA LYS A 229 -17.76 3.30 -12.84
C LYS A 229 -16.91 2.33 -12.02
N TYR A 230 -17.37 1.09 -11.90
CA TYR A 230 -16.78 0.07 -11.00
C TYR A 230 -16.62 -1.29 -11.71
N PRO A 231 -16.05 -1.32 -12.92
CA PRO A 231 -15.84 -2.60 -13.62
C PRO A 231 -14.93 -3.51 -12.78
N SER A 232 -15.21 -4.82 -12.79
CA SER A 232 -14.29 -5.78 -12.18
C SER A 232 -12.96 -5.83 -12.95
N MET A 233 -11.90 -6.36 -12.30
CA MET A 233 -10.64 -6.59 -13.01
C MET A 233 -10.81 -7.58 -14.16
N GLU A 234 -11.67 -8.59 -14.00
CA GLU A 234 -12.03 -9.55 -15.03
C GLU A 234 -12.56 -8.86 -16.30
N GLU A 235 -13.30 -7.74 -16.15
CA GLU A 235 -13.84 -6.95 -17.26
C GLU A 235 -12.85 -5.88 -17.76
N ALA A 236 -12.15 -5.20 -16.87
CA ALA A 236 -11.26 -4.08 -17.20
C ALA A 236 -9.86 -4.52 -17.68
N MET A 237 -9.35 -5.63 -17.15
CA MET A 237 -8.00 -6.14 -17.41
C MET A 237 -8.00 -7.68 -17.57
N PRO A 238 -8.71 -8.24 -18.57
CA PRO A 238 -9.01 -9.68 -18.66
C PRO A 238 -7.76 -10.56 -18.74
N GLU A 239 -6.69 -10.12 -19.40
CA GLU A 239 -5.46 -10.92 -19.51
C GLU A 239 -4.70 -10.95 -18.18
N ILE A 240 -4.69 -9.84 -17.45
CA ILE A 240 -4.12 -9.75 -16.08
C ILE A 240 -4.92 -10.62 -15.13
N TYR A 241 -6.25 -10.56 -15.21
CA TYR A 241 -7.13 -11.41 -14.40
C TYR A 241 -6.85 -12.90 -14.60
N LYS A 242 -6.74 -13.36 -15.86
CA LYS A 242 -6.40 -14.76 -16.17
C LYS A 242 -5.05 -15.19 -15.58
N GLU A 243 -4.04 -14.33 -15.67
CA GLU A 243 -2.72 -14.62 -15.10
C GLU A 243 -2.81 -14.71 -13.57
N LEU A 244 -3.51 -13.78 -12.94
CA LEU A 244 -3.70 -13.74 -11.49
C LEU A 244 -4.50 -14.95 -10.99
N ASP A 245 -5.56 -15.35 -11.70
CA ASP A 245 -6.39 -16.51 -11.37
C ASP A 245 -5.58 -17.82 -11.48
N ALA A 246 -4.76 -17.97 -12.52
CA ALA A 246 -3.86 -19.11 -12.65
C ALA A 246 -2.81 -19.17 -11.53
N LEU A 247 -2.31 -18.01 -11.09
CA LEU A 247 -1.34 -17.92 -10.00
C LEU A 247 -1.96 -18.25 -8.65
N GLN A 248 -3.15 -17.72 -8.33
CA GLN A 248 -3.84 -18.04 -7.08
C GLN A 248 -4.12 -19.55 -6.95
N THR A 249 -4.63 -20.18 -8.01
CA THR A 249 -4.87 -21.63 -8.06
C THR A 249 -3.58 -22.43 -7.82
N LYS A 250 -2.47 -22.01 -8.45
CA LYS A 250 -1.17 -22.65 -8.25
C LYS A 250 -0.66 -22.53 -6.82
N LEU A 251 -0.82 -21.37 -6.22
CA LEU A 251 -0.35 -21.10 -4.85
C LEU A 251 -1.18 -21.87 -3.81
N GLU A 252 -2.50 -21.84 -3.94
CA GLU A 252 -3.37 -22.62 -3.05
C GLU A 252 -3.08 -24.12 -3.12
N ASN A 253 -2.91 -24.68 -4.31
CA ASN A 253 -2.53 -26.08 -4.49
C ASN A 253 -1.14 -26.41 -3.91
N HIS A 254 -0.19 -25.47 -3.99
CA HIS A 254 1.17 -25.65 -3.47
C HIS A 254 1.20 -25.62 -1.94
N TYR A 255 0.60 -24.62 -1.33
CA TYR A 255 0.56 -24.45 0.12
C TYR A 255 -0.52 -25.30 0.80
N ARG A 256 -1.51 -25.79 0.04
CA ARG A 256 -2.66 -26.57 0.52
C ARG A 256 -3.48 -25.82 1.56
N ASP A 257 -3.56 -24.53 1.40
CA ASP A 257 -4.26 -23.62 2.29
C ASP A 257 -4.68 -22.37 1.53
N MET A 258 -5.74 -21.71 1.99
CA MET A 258 -6.21 -20.42 1.48
C MET A 258 -5.05 -19.41 1.47
N GLN A 259 -4.94 -18.66 0.40
CA GLN A 259 -3.88 -17.65 0.23
C GLN A 259 -4.46 -16.25 0.25
N ASP A 260 -3.81 -15.38 1.03
CA ASP A 260 -3.90 -13.92 1.00
C ASP A 260 -2.74 -13.38 0.16
N MET A 261 -3.05 -12.59 -0.86
CA MET A 261 -2.10 -12.24 -1.91
C MET A 261 -2.12 -10.74 -2.20
N GLU A 262 -0.93 -10.17 -2.39
CA GLU A 262 -0.75 -8.79 -2.80
C GLU A 262 -0.13 -8.74 -4.20
N PHE A 263 -0.68 -7.88 -5.07
CA PHE A 263 -0.18 -7.72 -6.43
C PHE A 263 -0.20 -6.26 -6.88
N THR A 264 0.58 -5.98 -7.91
CA THR A 264 0.60 -4.69 -8.62
C THR A 264 0.62 -4.95 -10.12
N VAL A 265 -0.12 -4.16 -10.87
CA VAL A 265 -0.04 -4.09 -12.32
C VAL A 265 0.69 -2.81 -12.68
N GLN A 266 1.82 -2.91 -13.33
CA GLN A 266 2.56 -1.77 -13.85
C GLN A 266 2.53 -1.78 -15.37
N GLU A 267 1.90 -0.78 -15.97
CA GLU A 267 1.84 -0.62 -17.44
C GLU A 267 1.40 -1.92 -18.15
N GLY A 268 0.32 -2.53 -17.67
CA GLY A 268 -0.26 -3.75 -18.24
C GLY A 268 0.52 -5.05 -17.95
N LYS A 269 1.48 -5.02 -17.03
CA LYS A 269 2.22 -6.22 -16.60
C LYS A 269 1.93 -6.52 -15.14
N LEU A 270 1.56 -7.79 -14.85
CA LEU A 270 1.33 -8.27 -13.49
C LEU A 270 2.66 -8.48 -12.76
N TRP A 271 2.69 -8.04 -11.50
CA TRP A 271 3.75 -8.28 -10.55
C TRP A 271 3.16 -8.79 -9.25
N PHE A 272 3.54 -10.00 -8.88
CA PHE A 272 3.11 -10.62 -7.65
C PHE A 272 4.07 -10.20 -6.52
N LEU A 273 3.55 -9.60 -5.45
CA LEU A 273 4.38 -8.98 -4.42
C LEU A 273 4.58 -9.88 -3.21
N GLN A 274 3.50 -10.52 -2.76
CA GLN A 274 3.50 -11.33 -1.55
C GLN A 274 2.37 -12.34 -1.57
N THR A 275 2.59 -13.50 -0.95
CA THR A 275 1.55 -14.45 -0.55
C THR A 275 1.77 -14.88 0.88
N ARG A 276 0.69 -15.17 1.57
CA ARG A 276 0.67 -15.77 2.91
C ARG A 276 -0.56 -16.64 3.07
N ASN A 277 -0.51 -17.59 4.01
CA ASN A 277 -1.71 -18.33 4.34
C ASN A 277 -2.76 -17.37 4.88
N GLY A 278 -3.97 -17.44 4.33
CA GLY A 278 -5.10 -16.67 4.79
C GLY A 278 -5.62 -17.20 6.13
N CYS A 279 -6.32 -16.36 6.87
CA CYS A 279 -7.05 -16.78 8.05
C CYS A 279 -8.54 -16.67 7.74
N LEU A 280 -9.29 -17.78 7.88
CA LEU A 280 -10.74 -17.73 7.83
C LEU A 280 -11.25 -16.99 9.06
N LEU A 281 -12.07 -15.98 8.83
CA LEU A 281 -12.75 -15.28 9.91
C LEU A 281 -13.90 -16.18 10.38
N TYR A 282 -13.65 -17.03 11.36
CA TYR A 282 -14.68 -17.82 12.03
C TYR A 282 -15.62 -16.88 12.79
N THR A 283 -16.71 -16.51 12.15
CA THR A 283 -17.80 -15.77 12.83
C THR A 283 -19.01 -16.67 13.16
N SER A 284 -19.00 -17.94 12.73
CA SER A 284 -20.15 -18.82 12.86
C SER A 284 -20.12 -19.74 14.08
N ASP A 285 -18.95 -20.08 14.63
CA ASP A 285 -18.88 -21.07 15.73
C ASP A 285 -18.87 -20.48 17.14
N ALA A 286 -18.79 -19.15 17.27
CA ALA A 286 -18.84 -18.49 18.59
C ALA A 286 -20.27 -18.16 19.06
N ALA A 287 -21.30 -18.51 18.28
CA ALA A 287 -22.68 -18.23 18.59
C ALA A 287 -23.50 -19.48 19.03
N ASP A 288 -22.90 -20.68 18.95
CA ASP A 288 -23.61 -21.95 19.24
C ASP A 288 -23.07 -22.69 20.48
N ASP A 289 -22.18 -22.08 21.30
CA ASP A 289 -21.79 -22.62 22.62
C ASP A 289 -22.29 -21.74 23.79
#